data_0a36de444dc855975e8ca4544a6ee2d8
#
_entry.id   0a36de444dc855975e8ca4544a6ee2d8
#
_cell.length_a   1.000
_cell.length_b   1.000
_cell.length_c   1.000
_cell.angle_alpha   90.00
_cell.angle_beta   90.00
_cell.angle_gamma   90.00
#
_symmetry.space_group_name_H-M   'P 1'
#
loop_
_entity.id
_entity.type
_entity.pdbx_description
1 polymer ?
#
loop_
_entity_poly.entity_id
_entity_poly.type
_entity_poly.pdbx_seq_one_letter_code
_entity_poly.pdbx_strand_id
1 'polypeptide(L)'
;TEEELKDCIAKAYDSKFDTGEIAPLAEAGGAYYLELFHGATIAFKDMALSILPHLMTTSARKNHVKNEIVILTATSGDTGKAALAGFADVNGTRINVFYPKTGVSPIQEQWESTVTLMMRRLV
;
A
#
# COMPACT_ATOMS: atom_id res chain seq x y z
N THR A 1 20.17 -1.17 -8.79
CA THR A 1 21.29 -0.39 -8.24
C THR A 1 20.92 0.19 -6.88
N GLU A 2 21.90 0.63 -6.11
CA GLU A 2 21.68 1.29 -4.81
C GLU A 2 20.89 2.59 -4.97
N GLU A 3 21.21 3.37 -5.99
CA GLU A 3 20.50 4.62 -6.29
C GLU A 3 19.02 4.41 -6.60
N GLU A 4 18.70 3.39 -7.40
CA GLU A 4 17.31 3.03 -7.70
C GLU A 4 16.55 2.57 -6.45
N LEU A 5 17.21 1.86 -5.55
CA LEU A 5 16.60 1.45 -4.29
C LEU A 5 16.34 2.65 -3.37
N LYS A 6 17.30 3.58 -3.27
CA LYS A 6 17.11 4.83 -2.51
C LYS A 6 15.95 5.67 -3.06
N ASP A 7 15.80 5.76 -4.38
CA ASP A 7 14.66 6.43 -5.01
C ASP A 7 13.34 5.74 -4.68
N CYS A 8 13.29 4.40 -4.72
CA CYS A 8 12.10 3.64 -4.31
C CYS A 8 11.74 3.89 -2.85
N ILE A 9 12.73 3.90 -1.95
CA ILE A 9 12.53 4.17 -0.53
C ILE A 9 11.99 5.59 -0.30
N ALA A 10 12.59 6.59 -0.94
CA ALA A 10 12.16 7.98 -0.80
C ALA A 10 10.73 8.23 -1.30
N LYS A 11 10.29 7.52 -2.34
CA LYS A 11 8.92 7.59 -2.86
C LYS A 11 7.91 6.82 -2.01
N ALA A 12 8.36 5.75 -1.36
CA ALA A 12 7.50 4.88 -0.56
C ALA A 12 7.19 5.48 0.81
N TYR A 13 8.24 6.00 1.47
CA TYR A 13 8.21 6.45 2.86
C TYR A 13 8.33 7.96 2.92
N ASP A 14 7.31 8.63 2.44
CA ASP A 14 7.17 10.07 2.36
C ASP A 14 6.19 10.60 3.42
N SER A 15 5.61 11.75 3.19
CA SER A 15 4.60 12.38 4.06
C SER A 15 3.30 11.59 4.27
N LYS A 16 3.15 10.41 3.65
CA LYS A 16 2.06 9.46 3.95
C LYS A 16 2.23 8.78 5.31
N PHE A 17 3.46 8.80 5.84
CA PHE A 17 3.74 8.37 7.21
C PHE A 17 3.80 9.59 8.12
N ASP A 18 3.15 9.52 9.28
CA ASP A 18 3.05 10.62 10.23
C ASP A 18 4.30 10.78 11.12
N THR A 19 5.28 9.89 10.97
CA THR A 19 6.59 9.96 11.64
C THR A 19 7.74 9.67 10.67
N GLY A 20 8.86 10.39 10.85
CA GLY A 20 10.06 10.19 10.03
C GLY A 20 10.80 8.87 10.29
N GLU A 21 10.54 8.21 11.42
CA GLU A 21 11.11 6.90 11.73
C GLU A 21 10.36 5.75 11.07
N ILE A 22 9.20 6.03 10.50
CA ILE A 22 8.31 5.10 9.79
C ILE A 22 7.75 3.99 10.69
N ALA A 23 8.58 3.33 11.47
CA ALA A 23 8.23 2.28 12.43
C ALA A 23 9.05 2.47 13.71
N PRO A 24 8.69 3.45 14.53
CA PRO A 24 9.43 3.74 15.77
C PRO A 24 9.31 2.60 16.78
N LEU A 25 10.32 2.48 17.63
CA LEU A 25 10.34 1.57 18.76
C LEU A 25 10.06 2.37 20.04
N ALA A 26 8.85 2.28 20.56
CA ALA A 26 8.43 2.96 21.77
C ALA A 26 8.66 2.08 23.02
N GLU A 27 9.06 2.69 24.14
CA GLU A 27 9.18 2.01 25.42
C GLU A 27 8.02 2.42 26.33
N ALA A 28 7.29 1.46 26.85
CA ALA A 28 6.22 1.69 27.81
C ALA A 28 6.06 0.50 28.76
N GLY A 29 5.91 0.78 30.07
CA GLY A 29 5.67 -0.24 31.08
C GLY A 29 6.79 -1.31 31.20
N GLY A 30 8.03 -0.97 30.83
CA GLY A 30 9.16 -1.90 30.85
C GLY A 30 9.20 -2.88 29.67
N ALA A 31 8.41 -2.63 28.63
CA ALA A 31 8.42 -3.38 27.38
C ALA A 31 8.65 -2.47 26.17
N TYR A 32 9.13 -3.03 25.06
CA TYR A 32 9.31 -2.33 23.80
C TYR A 32 8.20 -2.69 22.82
N TYR A 33 7.65 -1.67 22.16
CA TYR A 33 6.57 -1.78 21.19
C TYR A 33 7.04 -1.23 19.84
N LEU A 34 7.07 -2.07 18.82
CA LEU A 34 7.30 -1.63 17.45
C LEU A 34 5.97 -1.12 16.89
N GLU A 35 5.89 0.19 16.66
CA GLU A 35 4.68 0.84 16.17
C GLU A 35 4.60 0.74 14.65
N LEU A 36 3.58 0.05 14.13
CA LEU A 36 3.41 -0.23 12.69
C LEU A 36 2.16 0.43 12.10
N PHE A 37 1.62 1.45 12.77
CA PHE A 37 0.36 2.10 12.42
C PHE A 37 0.52 3.53 11.87
N HIS A 38 1.75 3.96 11.60
CA HIS A 38 2.05 5.34 11.17
C HIS A 38 1.81 5.59 9.67
N GLY A 39 1.46 4.58 8.90
CA GLY A 39 1.19 4.70 7.47
C GLY A 39 -0.23 5.19 7.14
N ALA A 40 -0.45 5.47 5.86
CA ALA A 40 -1.68 6.08 5.34
C ALA A 40 -2.98 5.33 5.69
N THR A 41 -2.91 4.03 5.92
CA THR A 41 -4.11 3.23 6.26
C THR A 41 -4.13 2.70 7.69
N ILE A 42 -3.12 3.09 8.50
CA ILE A 42 -2.96 2.69 9.90
C ILE A 42 -2.74 1.17 10.04
N ALA A 43 -2.48 0.48 8.96
CA ALA A 43 -2.22 -0.96 8.93
C ALA A 43 -0.72 -1.23 8.76
N PHE A 44 -0.18 -2.25 9.47
CA PHE A 44 1.22 -2.66 9.32
C PHE A 44 1.62 -2.99 7.88
N LYS A 45 0.64 -3.32 7.04
CA LYS A 45 0.83 -3.61 5.62
C LYS A 45 1.28 -2.41 4.79
N ASP A 46 1.06 -1.20 5.28
CA ASP A 46 1.53 0.02 4.63
C ASP A 46 3.05 0.00 4.45
N MET A 47 3.79 -0.60 5.39
CA MET A 47 5.23 -0.76 5.29
C MET A 47 5.67 -1.46 3.99
N ALA A 48 5.02 -2.56 3.64
CA ALA A 48 5.37 -3.34 2.45
C ALA A 48 4.70 -2.81 1.18
N LEU A 49 3.43 -2.41 1.28
CA LEU A 49 2.64 -2.03 0.12
C LEU A 49 2.94 -0.62 -0.38
N SER A 50 3.57 0.23 0.41
CA SER A 50 4.06 1.54 -0.05
C SER A 50 5.28 1.43 -0.95
N ILE A 51 6.21 0.50 -0.70
CA ILE A 51 7.42 0.36 -1.52
C ILE A 51 7.21 -0.57 -2.73
N LEU A 52 6.31 -1.55 -2.63
CA LEU A 52 6.10 -2.55 -3.67
C LEU A 52 5.88 -1.98 -5.08
N PRO A 53 5.00 -0.99 -5.29
CA PRO A 53 4.76 -0.42 -6.63
C PRO A 53 6.01 0.21 -7.24
N HIS A 54 6.84 0.84 -6.44
CA HIS A 54 8.08 1.47 -6.90
C HIS A 54 9.15 0.44 -7.29
N LEU A 55 9.25 -0.66 -6.54
CA LEU A 55 10.12 -1.79 -6.90
C LEU A 55 9.64 -2.46 -8.19
N MET A 56 8.33 -2.68 -8.34
CA MET A 56 7.75 -3.30 -9.52
C MET A 56 7.95 -2.45 -10.77
N THR A 57 7.66 -1.17 -10.72
CA THR A 57 7.81 -0.26 -11.87
C THR A 57 9.28 -0.07 -12.24
N THR A 58 10.18 0.00 -11.26
CA THR A 58 11.63 0.04 -11.51
C THR A 58 12.11 -1.26 -12.17
N SER A 59 11.65 -2.41 -11.70
CA SER A 59 11.97 -3.71 -12.31
C SER A 59 11.42 -3.82 -13.73
N ALA A 60 10.19 -3.41 -13.96
CA ALA A 60 9.56 -3.41 -15.29
C ALA A 60 10.36 -2.55 -16.29
N ARG A 61 10.76 -1.35 -15.89
CA ARG A 61 11.59 -0.46 -16.68
C ARG A 61 12.93 -1.11 -17.05
N LYS A 62 13.60 -1.76 -16.10
CA LYS A 62 14.89 -2.45 -16.32
C LYS A 62 14.77 -3.64 -17.28
N ASN A 63 13.64 -4.31 -17.25
CA ASN A 63 13.36 -5.46 -18.10
C ASN A 63 12.63 -5.07 -19.41
N HIS A 64 12.54 -3.79 -19.72
CA HIS A 64 11.90 -3.25 -20.92
C HIS A 64 10.43 -3.69 -21.10
N VAL A 65 9.73 -3.94 -19.99
CA VAL A 65 8.30 -4.24 -19.99
C VAL A 65 7.53 -2.98 -20.35
N LYS A 66 6.77 -3.04 -21.45
CA LYS A 66 5.99 -1.90 -21.97
C LYS A 66 4.52 -1.94 -21.53
N ASN A 67 4.07 -3.09 -21.08
CA ASN A 67 2.70 -3.27 -20.66
C ASN A 67 2.46 -2.72 -19.26
N GLU A 68 1.26 -2.22 -19.03
CA GLU A 68 0.80 -1.84 -17.69
C GLU A 68 0.80 -3.06 -16.75
N ILE A 69 1.24 -2.87 -15.53
CA ILE A 69 1.23 -3.90 -14.48
C ILE A 69 -0.16 -3.88 -13.83
N VAL A 70 -0.91 -4.97 -13.96
CA VAL A 70 -2.21 -5.11 -13.33
C VAL A 70 -2.09 -5.93 -12.07
N ILE A 71 -2.44 -5.31 -10.94
CA ILE A 71 -2.49 -5.95 -9.62
C ILE A 71 -3.92 -6.43 -9.38
N LEU A 72 -4.06 -7.72 -9.08
CA LEU A 72 -5.32 -8.31 -8.66
C LEU A 72 -5.21 -8.75 -7.22
N THR A 73 -6.10 -8.29 -6.37
CA THR A 73 -6.16 -8.73 -4.97
C THR A 73 -7.59 -9.05 -4.57
N ALA A 74 -7.76 -10.11 -3.80
CA ALA A 74 -9.03 -10.48 -3.18
C ALA A 74 -8.85 -10.43 -1.66
N THR A 75 -9.64 -9.61 -0.98
CA THR A 75 -9.47 -9.34 0.44
C THR A 75 -10.77 -8.91 1.07
N SER A 76 -10.89 -9.14 2.37
CA SER A 76 -12.02 -8.65 3.18
C SER A 76 -11.63 -7.53 4.14
N GLY A 77 -10.44 -6.94 3.98
CA GLY A 77 -9.98 -5.97 4.98
C GLY A 77 -8.70 -5.20 4.59
N ASP A 78 -7.83 -5.00 5.56
CA ASP A 78 -6.68 -4.07 5.51
C ASP A 78 -5.72 -4.26 4.34
N THR A 79 -5.58 -5.47 3.82
CA THR A 79 -4.69 -5.73 2.68
C THR A 79 -5.14 -4.99 1.42
N GLY A 80 -6.44 -5.01 1.12
CA GLY A 80 -6.98 -4.29 -0.05
C GLY A 80 -6.85 -2.79 0.11
N LYS A 81 -7.17 -2.29 1.29
CA LYS A 81 -7.05 -0.88 1.65
C LYS A 81 -5.60 -0.37 1.52
N ALA A 82 -4.63 -1.09 2.11
CA ALA A 82 -3.23 -0.74 2.03
C ALA A 82 -2.67 -0.86 0.59
N ALA A 83 -3.11 -1.87 -0.17
CA ALA A 83 -2.74 -2.01 -1.58
C ALA A 83 -3.28 -0.86 -2.44
N LEU A 84 -4.55 -0.47 -2.25
CA LEU A 84 -5.14 0.68 -2.94
C LEU A 84 -4.35 1.95 -2.65
N ALA A 85 -4.03 2.22 -1.38
CA ALA A 85 -3.25 3.39 -0.99
C ALA A 85 -1.82 3.37 -1.56
N GLY A 86 -1.16 2.21 -1.55
CA GLY A 86 0.22 2.06 -2.04
C GLY A 86 0.35 2.18 -3.55
N PHE A 87 -0.63 1.68 -4.31
CA PHE A 87 -0.64 1.73 -5.78
C PHE A 87 -1.35 2.97 -6.35
N ALA A 88 -1.96 3.81 -5.50
CA ALA A 88 -2.60 5.03 -5.95
C ALA A 88 -1.60 5.95 -6.66
N ASP A 89 -1.99 6.45 -7.82
CA ASP A 89 -1.22 7.41 -8.63
C ASP A 89 0.20 6.95 -9.06
N VAL A 90 0.49 5.64 -8.97
CA VAL A 90 1.76 5.10 -9.46
C VAL A 90 1.65 4.77 -10.95
N ASN A 91 2.26 5.59 -11.79
CA ASN A 91 2.26 5.42 -13.23
C ASN A 91 2.77 4.04 -13.66
N GLY A 92 2.06 3.42 -14.62
CA GLY A 92 2.40 2.10 -15.15
C GLY A 92 1.81 0.95 -14.32
N THR A 93 1.00 1.25 -13.31
CA THR A 93 0.28 0.25 -12.54
C THR A 93 -1.23 0.48 -12.56
N ARG A 94 -1.97 -0.60 -12.41
CA ARG A 94 -3.43 -0.60 -12.25
C ARG A 94 -3.80 -1.64 -11.19
N ILE A 95 -4.65 -1.28 -10.25
CA ILE A 95 -5.07 -2.18 -9.20
C ILE A 95 -6.58 -2.47 -9.28
N ASN A 96 -6.93 -3.73 -9.13
CA ASN A 96 -8.32 -4.20 -8.97
C ASN A 96 -8.41 -4.96 -7.64
N VAL A 97 -9.29 -4.50 -6.77
CA VAL A 97 -9.56 -5.14 -5.48
C VAL A 97 -10.92 -5.81 -5.53
N PHE A 98 -10.95 -7.08 -5.21
CA PHE A 98 -12.16 -7.86 -5.06
C PHE A 98 -12.44 -8.05 -3.57
N TYR A 99 -13.61 -7.67 -3.11
CA TYR A 99 -14.03 -7.82 -1.72
C TYR A 99 -15.45 -8.38 -1.63
N PRO A 100 -15.79 -9.11 -0.56
CA PRO A 100 -17.11 -9.69 -0.40
C PRO A 100 -18.18 -8.60 -0.23
N LYS A 101 -19.36 -8.83 -0.79
CA LYS A 101 -20.50 -7.92 -0.69
C LYS A 101 -20.96 -7.70 0.74
N THR A 102 -20.74 -8.69 1.60
CA THR A 102 -21.11 -8.68 3.02
C THR A 102 -19.90 -9.15 3.83
N GLY A 103 -19.73 -8.59 5.05
CA GLY A 103 -18.65 -9.02 5.95
C GLY A 103 -17.42 -8.09 6.00
N VAL A 104 -17.49 -6.96 5.30
CA VAL A 104 -16.57 -5.84 5.50
C VAL A 104 -17.17 -4.81 6.44
N SER A 105 -16.37 -4.17 7.27
CA SER A 105 -16.87 -3.10 8.13
C SER A 105 -17.24 -1.87 7.31
N PRO A 106 -18.18 -1.01 7.80
CA PRO A 106 -18.53 0.23 7.10
C PRO A 106 -17.33 1.14 6.84
N ILE A 107 -16.34 1.14 7.73
CA ILE A 107 -15.10 1.91 7.57
C ILE A 107 -14.25 1.34 6.41
N GLN A 108 -14.15 0.02 6.31
CA GLN A 108 -13.44 -0.63 5.21
C GLN A 108 -14.14 -0.39 3.87
N GLU A 109 -15.47 -0.49 3.84
CA GLU A 109 -16.27 -0.21 2.62
C GLU A 109 -16.12 1.24 2.18
N GLN A 110 -16.10 2.19 3.12
CA GLN A 110 -15.94 3.62 2.82
C GLN A 110 -14.56 3.93 2.20
N TRP A 111 -13.49 3.33 2.71
CA TRP A 111 -12.16 3.47 2.14
C TRP A 111 -12.07 2.85 0.74
N GLU A 112 -12.66 1.69 0.57
CA GLU A 112 -12.72 0.99 -0.70
C GLU A 112 -13.57 1.74 -1.74
N SER A 113 -14.61 2.47 -1.32
CA SER A 113 -15.45 3.29 -2.20
C SER A 113 -14.88 4.67 -2.51
N THR A 114 -14.02 5.21 -1.65
CA THR A 114 -13.45 6.57 -1.81
C THR A 114 -12.28 6.60 -2.77
N VAL A 115 -11.52 5.51 -2.91
CA VAL A 115 -10.51 5.34 -3.96
C VAL A 115 -11.21 4.92 -5.26
N THR A 116 -12.09 5.78 -5.71
CA THR A 116 -12.96 5.55 -6.86
C THR A 116 -12.18 5.64 -8.16
N LEU A 117 -11.69 4.54 -8.67
CA LEU A 117 -11.62 4.41 -10.13
C LEU A 117 -11.53 2.96 -10.64
N MET A 118 -11.32 1.94 -9.81
CA MET A 118 -11.20 0.57 -10.32
C MET A 118 -11.66 -0.53 -9.37
N MET A 119 -12.75 -0.31 -8.65
CA MET A 119 -13.32 -1.38 -7.84
C MET A 119 -14.41 -2.13 -8.61
N ARG A 120 -14.23 -3.43 -8.78
CA ARG A 120 -15.33 -4.30 -9.17
C ARG A 120 -15.83 -5.07 -7.96
N ARG A 121 -17.03 -4.74 -7.52
CA ARG A 121 -17.76 -5.50 -6.52
C ARG A 121 -18.07 -6.90 -7.06
N LEU A 122 -17.70 -7.93 -6.33
CA LEU A 122 -18.17 -9.28 -6.63
C LEU A 122 -19.63 -9.41 -6.22
N VAL A 123 -20.45 -9.83 -7.17
CA VAL A 123 -21.89 -10.09 -6.98
C VAL A 123 -22.09 -11.41 -6.22
#